data_afe9d275076a60ee6f58306a03307a77
#
_entry.id   afe9d275076a60ee6f58306a03307a77
#
_cell.length_a   1.000
_cell.length_b   1.000
_cell.length_c   1.000
_cell.angle_alpha   90.00
_cell.angle_beta   90.00
_cell.angle_gamma   90.00
#
_symmetry.space_group_name_H-M   'P 1'
#
loop_
_entity.id
_entity.type
_entity.pdbx_description
1 polymer ?
#
loop_
_entity_poly.entity_id
_entity_poly.type
_entity_poly.pdbx_seq_one_letter_code
_entity_poly.pdbx_strand_id
1 'polypeptide(L)'
;MSQIRRSLRAFGWGATLCLGAACGGERADAAGRPVSGAGPTEFDGAAALEAVRAQVAFGPRVPGTAAHQRAGEWLAAELRRRADTVIVQTWTHTTVDGRALPMRNLLARFRPQEARRVLYVAHWDSRPIADSDPDPAKRREPVLGANDGGSGVAILLGVAEALARRAPEVGVDLLLVDGEDYGDFETNTDVLIGSRYFAERLPEPGYAPLFGVLWDMVGDEAPVFEQEAHSVRGAPEVVQRVWSTAQRLGHAAVFTNRSGLAITDDHVPLLAKGLRVIDVIDLDYPWHHTVDDTLDKVSPRTLQIVGDVAIALIRELTAAPR
;
A
#
# COMPACT_ATOMS: atom_id res chain seq x y z
N MET A 1 53.97 11.21 -34.69
CA MET A 1 55.14 10.35 -34.53
C MET A 1 54.78 9.27 -33.56
N SER A 2 54.73 7.99 -33.78
CA SER A 2 55.28 7.03 -34.73
C SER A 2 54.26 5.86 -34.82
N GLN A 3 54.04 5.45 -36.07
CA GLN A 3 53.37 4.17 -36.42
C GLN A 3 54.31 2.99 -36.16
N ILE A 4 53.77 1.76 -36.09
CA ILE A 4 54.33 0.51 -36.68
C ILE A 4 53.35 -0.61 -36.34
N ARG A 5 52.48 -1.08 -37.26
CA ARG A 5 52.56 -2.18 -38.28
C ARG A 5 52.49 -3.59 -37.68
N ARG A 6 51.34 -4.25 -37.89
CA ARG A 6 51.07 -5.48 -38.74
C ARG A 6 51.99 -6.67 -38.60
N SER A 7 51.40 -7.85 -38.31
CA SER A 7 51.69 -9.02 -39.19
C SER A 7 50.55 -10.08 -39.03
N LEU A 8 49.98 -10.43 -40.18
CA LEU A 8 49.16 -11.63 -40.43
C LEU A 8 50.11 -12.86 -40.55
N ARG A 9 49.66 -14.02 -40.08
CA ARG A 9 49.97 -15.32 -40.64
C ARG A 9 48.78 -16.25 -40.65
N ALA A 10 48.42 -16.66 -41.85
CA ALA A 10 47.51 -17.78 -42.15
C ALA A 10 48.31 -19.04 -42.40
N PHE A 11 47.80 -20.20 -42.04
CA PHE A 11 48.06 -21.56 -42.54
C PHE A 11 47.14 -22.49 -41.74
N GLY A 12 46.40 -23.45 -42.22
CA GLY A 12 46.35 -24.20 -43.45
C GLY A 12 45.55 -25.45 -43.15
N TRP A 13 44.82 -25.95 -44.07
CA TRP A 13 43.86 -27.05 -44.09
C TRP A 13 44.36 -28.39 -43.54
N GLY A 14 43.44 -29.13 -42.88
CA GLY A 14 43.55 -30.55 -42.59
C GLY A 14 42.18 -31.17 -42.34
N ALA A 15 41.54 -31.70 -43.40
CA ALA A 15 40.33 -32.46 -43.32
C ALA A 15 40.66 -33.92 -42.92
N THR A 16 39.99 -34.42 -41.90
CA THR A 16 39.92 -35.88 -41.63
C THR A 16 38.49 -36.25 -41.28
N LEU A 17 37.87 -37.00 -42.19
CA LEU A 17 36.62 -37.73 -41.95
C LEU A 17 36.87 -38.90 -41.00
N CYS A 18 36.09 -39.02 -39.91
CA CYS A 18 35.85 -40.30 -39.26
C CYS A 18 34.36 -40.45 -39.04
N LEU A 19 33.74 -41.44 -39.70
CA LEU A 19 32.42 -41.98 -39.39
C LEU A 19 32.51 -42.76 -38.09
N GLY A 20 31.52 -42.64 -37.22
CA GLY A 20 31.37 -43.52 -36.05
C GLY A 20 30.19 -43.20 -35.16
N ALA A 21 29.11 -43.95 -35.40
CA ALA A 21 28.09 -44.44 -34.45
C ALA A 21 27.29 -43.44 -33.61
N ALA A 22 25.97 -43.43 -33.88
CA ALA A 22 24.90 -42.91 -33.09
C ALA A 22 24.80 -43.57 -31.71
N CYS A 23 24.80 -42.78 -30.65
CA CYS A 23 24.15 -43.11 -29.38
C CYS A 23 23.30 -41.93 -29.01
N GLY A 24 21.97 -42.16 -28.98
CA GLY A 24 21.00 -41.16 -28.57
C GLY A 24 21.21 -40.79 -27.10
N GLY A 25 21.51 -39.53 -26.88
CA GLY A 25 21.43 -38.87 -25.61
C GLY A 25 20.48 -37.70 -25.79
N GLU A 26 19.28 -37.78 -25.24
CA GLU A 26 18.35 -36.66 -25.15
C GLU A 26 19.04 -35.51 -24.46
N ARG A 27 19.32 -34.49 -25.22
CA ARG A 27 19.62 -33.17 -24.64
C ARG A 27 18.31 -32.64 -24.09
N ALA A 28 18.15 -32.65 -22.77
CA ALA A 28 17.13 -31.89 -22.09
C ALA A 28 17.39 -30.41 -22.43
N ASP A 29 16.48 -29.81 -23.18
CA ASP A 29 16.43 -28.38 -23.43
C ASP A 29 16.11 -27.70 -22.10
N ALA A 30 17.07 -26.87 -21.64
CA ALA A 30 16.85 -25.91 -20.57
C ALA A 30 16.01 -24.75 -21.13
N ALA A 31 14.81 -25.05 -21.59
CA ALA A 31 13.76 -24.05 -21.79
C ALA A 31 13.13 -23.80 -20.44
N GLY A 32 13.46 -22.66 -19.83
CA GLY A 32 12.80 -22.19 -18.62
C GLY A 32 11.29 -22.23 -18.82
N ARG A 33 10.62 -23.18 -18.18
CA ARG A 33 9.16 -23.14 -18.08
C ARG A 33 8.80 -21.80 -17.44
N PRO A 34 7.91 -21.00 -18.04
CA PRO A 34 7.30 -19.92 -17.30
C PRO A 34 6.61 -20.57 -16.09
N VAL A 35 6.89 -20.06 -14.90
CA VAL A 35 6.14 -20.40 -13.70
C VAL A 35 4.75 -19.78 -13.89
N SER A 36 3.93 -20.41 -14.72
CA SER A 36 2.52 -20.11 -14.85
C SER A 36 1.77 -20.97 -13.86
N GLY A 37 1.24 -20.37 -12.84
CA GLY A 37 0.39 -21.07 -11.91
C GLY A 37 0.12 -20.38 -10.59
N ALA A 38 0.09 -19.04 -10.54
CA ALA A 38 -0.74 -18.42 -9.54
C ALA A 38 -2.19 -18.71 -9.94
N GLY A 39 -2.90 -19.55 -9.19
CA GLY A 39 -4.35 -19.70 -9.31
C GLY A 39 -5.01 -18.32 -9.19
N PRO A 40 -6.31 -18.18 -9.50
CA PRO A 40 -6.99 -16.90 -9.42
C PRO A 40 -6.76 -16.33 -8.01
N THR A 41 -6.16 -15.15 -7.96
CA THR A 41 -5.90 -14.44 -6.70
C THR A 41 -7.23 -13.99 -6.09
N GLU A 42 -7.31 -13.89 -4.77
CA GLU A 42 -8.53 -13.45 -4.09
C GLU A 42 -8.76 -11.93 -4.25
N PHE A 43 -7.71 -11.19 -4.58
CA PHE A 43 -7.76 -9.74 -4.83
C PHE A 43 -8.01 -9.46 -6.32
N ASP A 44 -8.68 -8.35 -6.61
CA ASP A 44 -8.95 -7.88 -7.96
C ASP A 44 -8.47 -6.44 -8.11
N GLY A 45 -7.30 -6.28 -8.75
CA GLY A 45 -6.68 -4.97 -8.96
C GLY A 45 -7.48 -4.07 -9.89
N ALA A 46 -8.23 -4.63 -10.84
CA ALA A 46 -9.10 -3.82 -11.71
C ALA A 46 -10.30 -3.27 -10.92
N ALA A 47 -10.92 -4.08 -10.07
CA ALA A 47 -11.97 -3.62 -9.16
C ALA A 47 -11.45 -2.60 -8.14
N ALA A 48 -10.20 -2.74 -7.67
CA ALA A 48 -9.57 -1.76 -6.82
C ALA A 48 -9.36 -0.41 -7.53
N LEU A 49 -8.97 -0.40 -8.80
CA LEU A 49 -8.90 0.83 -9.60
C LEU A 49 -10.29 1.50 -9.76
N GLU A 50 -11.35 0.72 -9.91
CA GLU A 50 -12.71 1.28 -9.93
C GLU A 50 -13.10 1.87 -8.55
N ALA A 51 -12.59 1.32 -7.44
CA ALA A 51 -12.76 1.93 -6.13
C ALA A 51 -12.00 3.27 -5.99
N VAL A 52 -10.81 3.42 -6.59
CA VAL A 52 -10.13 4.72 -6.70
C VAL A 52 -10.98 5.68 -7.55
N ARG A 53 -11.45 5.24 -8.72
CA ARG A 53 -12.33 6.04 -9.59
C ARG A 53 -13.57 6.57 -8.87
N ALA A 54 -14.21 5.72 -8.06
CA ALA A 54 -15.37 6.11 -7.28
C ALA A 54 -15.06 7.18 -6.23
N GLN A 55 -13.88 7.10 -5.59
CA GLN A 55 -13.43 8.09 -4.62
C GLN A 55 -13.15 9.45 -5.28
N VAL A 56 -12.38 9.47 -6.38
CA VAL A 56 -12.03 10.73 -7.06
C VAL A 56 -13.24 11.39 -7.73
N ALA A 57 -14.30 10.65 -8.01
CA ALA A 57 -15.54 11.20 -8.54
C ALA A 57 -16.28 12.14 -7.56
N PHE A 58 -15.97 12.09 -6.26
CA PHE A 58 -16.46 13.07 -5.28
C PHE A 58 -15.77 14.42 -5.40
N GLY A 59 -14.61 14.48 -6.06
CA GLY A 59 -13.65 15.57 -6.02
C GLY A 59 -12.65 15.45 -4.86
N PRO A 60 -11.82 16.48 -4.65
CA PRO A 60 -10.89 16.52 -3.52
C PRO A 60 -11.60 16.30 -2.18
N ARG A 61 -11.13 15.29 -1.43
CA ARG A 61 -11.74 14.86 -0.18
C ARG A 61 -11.18 15.63 1.02
N VAL A 62 -11.01 16.94 0.84
CA VAL A 62 -10.44 17.82 1.86
C VAL A 62 -11.36 17.91 3.08
N PRO A 63 -10.88 17.65 4.30
CA PRO A 63 -11.65 17.74 5.54
C PRO A 63 -12.48 19.01 5.65
N GLY A 64 -13.76 18.86 6.03
CA GLY A 64 -14.72 19.95 6.16
C GLY A 64 -15.47 20.31 4.89
N THR A 65 -15.16 19.73 3.73
CA THR A 65 -15.87 19.98 2.46
C THR A 65 -17.07 19.04 2.26
N ALA A 66 -17.98 19.42 1.36
CA ALA A 66 -19.10 18.55 1.00
C ALA A 66 -18.65 17.29 0.23
N ALA A 67 -17.54 17.33 -0.50
CA ALA A 67 -16.93 16.16 -1.16
C ALA A 67 -16.44 15.16 -0.12
N HIS A 68 -15.70 15.60 0.88
CA HIS A 68 -15.24 14.81 2.01
C HIS A 68 -16.42 14.15 2.77
N GLN A 69 -17.45 14.93 3.10
CA GLN A 69 -18.63 14.36 3.78
C GLN A 69 -19.27 13.23 2.98
N ARG A 70 -19.54 13.46 1.68
CA ARG A 70 -20.16 12.42 0.81
C ARG A 70 -19.25 11.20 0.62
N ALA A 71 -17.95 11.40 0.46
CA ALA A 71 -16.98 10.30 0.35
C ALA A 71 -16.96 9.46 1.64
N GLY A 72 -16.92 10.08 2.81
CA GLY A 72 -16.96 9.36 4.09
C GLY A 72 -18.26 8.59 4.33
N GLU A 73 -19.41 9.11 3.89
CA GLU A 73 -20.71 8.41 3.92
C GLU A 73 -20.72 7.19 2.99
N TRP A 74 -20.18 7.36 1.76
CA TRP A 74 -20.03 6.28 0.79
C TRP A 74 -19.09 5.19 1.32
N LEU A 75 -17.90 5.53 1.84
CA LEU A 75 -16.94 4.59 2.42
C LEU A 75 -17.58 3.79 3.57
N ALA A 76 -18.30 4.46 4.46
CA ALA A 76 -19.00 3.78 5.55
C ALA A 76 -20.06 2.79 5.03
N ALA A 77 -20.77 3.13 3.95
CA ALA A 77 -21.73 2.23 3.31
C ALA A 77 -21.04 1.04 2.63
N GLU A 78 -19.92 1.27 1.93
CA GLU A 78 -19.12 0.21 1.30
C GLU A 78 -18.60 -0.81 2.34
N LEU A 79 -18.07 -0.32 3.45
CA LEU A 79 -17.57 -1.17 4.53
C LEU A 79 -18.70 -1.95 5.22
N ARG A 80 -19.85 -1.32 5.48
CA ARG A 80 -21.02 -2.00 6.10
C ARG A 80 -21.59 -3.13 5.26
N ARG A 81 -21.43 -3.09 3.95
CA ARG A 81 -21.88 -4.21 3.08
C ARG A 81 -20.98 -5.43 3.15
N ARG A 82 -19.76 -5.31 3.67
CA ARG A 82 -18.72 -6.35 3.63
C ARG A 82 -18.31 -6.86 5.00
N ALA A 83 -18.21 -5.98 5.98
CA ALA A 83 -17.68 -6.31 7.30
C ALA A 83 -18.79 -6.75 8.27
N ASP A 84 -18.41 -7.54 9.27
CA ASP A 84 -19.34 -7.98 10.34
C ASP A 84 -19.80 -6.79 11.19
N THR A 85 -18.91 -5.80 11.39
CA THR A 85 -19.22 -4.59 12.19
C THR A 85 -18.41 -3.41 11.63
N VAL A 86 -19.01 -2.22 11.65
CA VAL A 86 -18.33 -0.96 11.34
C VAL A 86 -18.53 0.02 12.49
N ILE A 87 -17.44 0.43 13.11
CA ILE A 87 -17.40 1.49 14.11
C ILE A 87 -17.05 2.79 13.41
N VAL A 88 -17.85 3.82 13.64
CA VAL A 88 -17.57 5.18 13.14
C VAL A 88 -17.19 6.04 14.33
N GLN A 89 -15.93 6.47 14.39
CA GLN A 89 -15.48 7.46 15.35
C GLN A 89 -15.73 8.85 14.73
N THR A 90 -16.47 9.70 15.39
CA THR A 90 -16.74 11.07 14.94
C THR A 90 -16.34 12.07 16.01
N TRP A 91 -15.69 13.17 15.58
CA TRP A 91 -15.32 14.28 16.45
C TRP A 91 -15.22 15.58 15.66
N THR A 92 -15.01 16.66 16.36
CA THR A 92 -14.61 17.93 15.76
C THR A 92 -13.15 18.20 16.12
N HIS A 93 -12.31 18.35 15.11
CA HIS A 93 -10.95 18.87 15.29
C HIS A 93 -10.96 20.38 15.16
N THR A 94 -10.30 21.08 16.08
CA THR A 94 -10.10 22.51 15.97
C THR A 94 -8.65 22.75 15.53
N THR A 95 -8.48 23.29 14.33
CA THR A 95 -7.17 23.61 13.77
C THR A 95 -6.48 24.73 14.54
N VAL A 96 -5.16 24.90 14.36
CA VAL A 96 -4.41 25.97 15.02
C VAL A 96 -4.90 27.37 14.65
N ASP A 97 -5.49 27.54 13.46
CA ASP A 97 -6.10 28.80 13.02
C ASP A 97 -7.58 28.94 13.46
N GLY A 98 -8.09 28.00 14.28
CA GLY A 98 -9.41 28.05 14.89
C GLY A 98 -10.56 27.54 14.04
N ARG A 99 -10.31 26.88 12.90
CA ARG A 99 -11.35 26.22 12.11
C ARG A 99 -11.84 24.94 12.79
N ALA A 100 -13.14 24.72 12.76
CA ALA A 100 -13.77 23.48 13.26
C ALA A 100 -13.99 22.51 12.09
N LEU A 101 -13.27 21.39 12.09
CA LEU A 101 -13.37 20.35 11.08
C LEU A 101 -14.14 19.14 11.63
N PRO A 102 -15.30 18.80 11.04
CA PRO A 102 -15.98 17.54 11.36
C PRO A 102 -15.17 16.38 10.76
N MET A 103 -14.68 15.49 11.62
CA MET A 103 -13.80 14.39 11.29
C MET A 103 -14.47 13.04 11.55
N ARG A 104 -14.03 12.01 10.82
CA ARG A 104 -14.46 10.63 11.09
C ARG A 104 -13.41 9.59 10.71
N ASN A 105 -13.13 8.68 11.62
CA ASN A 105 -12.46 7.42 11.28
C ASN A 105 -13.53 6.33 11.07
N LEU A 106 -13.22 5.37 10.20
CA LEU A 106 -14.06 4.21 9.93
C LEU A 106 -13.27 2.94 10.26
N LEU A 107 -13.75 2.13 11.18
CA LEU A 107 -13.13 0.86 11.54
C LEU A 107 -14.06 -0.29 11.16
N ALA A 108 -13.76 -0.98 10.07
CA ALA A 108 -14.46 -2.18 9.67
C ALA A 108 -13.81 -3.40 10.32
N ARG A 109 -14.62 -4.24 10.98
CA ARG A 109 -14.13 -5.39 11.75
C ARG A 109 -14.70 -6.68 11.20
N PHE A 110 -13.81 -7.61 10.89
CA PHE A 110 -14.11 -9.00 10.56
C PHE A 110 -13.76 -9.87 11.75
N ARG A 111 -14.66 -10.79 12.10
CA ARG A 111 -14.56 -11.64 13.29
C ARG A 111 -14.24 -10.82 14.56
N PRO A 112 -15.11 -9.88 14.95
CA PRO A 112 -14.83 -8.94 16.04
C PRO A 112 -14.59 -9.61 17.39
N GLN A 113 -15.03 -10.87 17.58
CA GLN A 113 -14.82 -11.67 18.80
C GLN A 113 -13.42 -12.29 18.89
N GLU A 114 -12.68 -12.34 17.79
CA GLU A 114 -11.34 -12.92 17.78
C GLU A 114 -10.34 -11.94 18.39
N ALA A 115 -9.68 -12.35 19.45
CA ALA A 115 -8.67 -11.52 20.13
C ALA A 115 -7.37 -11.40 19.28
N ARG A 116 -7.00 -12.48 18.57
CA ARG A 116 -5.87 -12.43 17.64
C ARG A 116 -6.30 -11.78 16.35
N ARG A 117 -5.80 -10.58 16.08
CA ARG A 117 -6.24 -9.79 14.93
C ARG A 117 -5.14 -9.03 14.23
N VAL A 118 -5.36 -8.66 12.99
CA VAL A 118 -4.50 -7.81 12.15
C VAL A 118 -5.17 -6.46 12.00
N LEU A 119 -4.37 -5.39 11.94
CA LEU A 119 -4.83 -4.04 11.65
C LEU A 119 -4.27 -3.56 10.31
N TYR A 120 -5.13 -3.20 9.34
CA TYR A 120 -4.71 -2.45 8.16
C TYR A 120 -5.23 -1.04 8.25
N VAL A 121 -4.41 -0.10 7.81
CA VAL A 121 -4.68 1.34 7.92
C VAL A 121 -4.51 1.97 6.53
N ALA A 122 -5.30 2.98 6.23
CA ALA A 122 -5.12 3.91 5.12
C ALA A 122 -5.81 5.22 5.47
N HIS A 123 -5.28 6.37 5.03
CA HIS A 123 -6.01 7.61 5.12
C HIS A 123 -6.98 7.75 3.93
N TRP A 124 -8.08 8.50 4.10
CA TRP A 124 -9.10 8.62 3.07
C TRP A 124 -9.39 10.06 2.64
N ASP A 125 -8.87 11.03 3.36
CA ASP A 125 -8.89 12.44 2.98
C ASP A 125 -7.91 12.74 1.83
N SER A 126 -7.82 13.97 1.42
CA SER A 126 -6.81 14.46 0.47
C SER A 126 -6.36 15.87 0.83
N ARG A 127 -5.19 16.23 0.36
CA ARG A 127 -4.49 17.47 0.66
C ARG A 127 -5.25 18.69 0.17
N PRO A 128 -5.38 19.75 1.02
CA PRO A 128 -6.08 21.00 0.65
C PRO A 128 -5.31 21.87 -0.32
N ILE A 129 -4.02 21.66 -0.50
CA ILE A 129 -3.13 22.46 -1.36
C ILE A 129 -2.11 21.56 -2.07
N ALA A 130 -1.84 21.83 -3.33
CA ALA A 130 -0.83 21.12 -4.13
C ALA A 130 0.55 21.76 -3.97
N ASP A 131 1.07 21.80 -2.74
CA ASP A 131 2.27 22.57 -2.38
C ASP A 131 3.57 22.10 -3.03
N SER A 132 3.61 20.84 -3.51
CA SER A 132 4.72 20.30 -4.30
C SER A 132 4.56 20.50 -5.82
N ASP A 133 3.46 21.12 -6.29
CA ASP A 133 3.24 21.33 -7.72
C ASP A 133 4.37 22.17 -8.34
N PRO A 134 4.97 21.74 -9.46
CA PRO A 134 6.02 22.48 -10.14
C PRO A 134 5.55 23.83 -10.66
N ASP A 135 4.25 23.97 -10.99
CA ASP A 135 3.64 25.25 -11.35
C ASP A 135 3.17 26.01 -10.09
N PRO A 136 3.83 27.13 -9.72
CA PRO A 136 3.44 27.89 -8.55
C PRO A 136 1.98 28.42 -8.58
N ALA A 137 1.38 28.55 -9.77
CA ALA A 137 -0.01 29.00 -9.90
C ALA A 137 -1.00 27.95 -9.39
N LYS A 138 -0.64 26.68 -9.44
CA LYS A 138 -1.47 25.55 -9.01
C LYS A 138 -1.31 25.20 -7.53
N ARG A 139 -0.27 25.67 -6.86
CA ARG A 139 0.07 25.26 -5.48
C ARG A 139 -1.00 25.56 -4.44
N ARG A 140 -2.03 26.32 -4.76
CA ARG A 140 -3.17 26.61 -3.87
C ARG A 140 -4.40 25.78 -4.23
N GLU A 141 -4.33 24.96 -5.26
CA GLU A 141 -5.43 24.09 -5.65
C GLU A 141 -5.43 22.84 -4.77
N PRO A 142 -6.59 22.26 -4.45
CA PRO A 142 -6.66 21.02 -3.70
C PRO A 142 -6.22 19.83 -4.57
N VAL A 143 -5.58 18.86 -3.96
CA VAL A 143 -5.15 17.61 -4.59
C VAL A 143 -6.34 16.65 -4.70
N LEU A 144 -6.47 15.96 -5.83
CA LEU A 144 -7.53 14.97 -6.02
C LEU A 144 -7.28 13.70 -5.20
N GLY A 145 -6.02 13.35 -4.96
CA GLY A 145 -5.62 12.25 -4.11
C GLY A 145 -6.00 10.88 -4.65
N ALA A 146 -5.64 10.58 -5.90
CA ALA A 146 -5.95 9.28 -6.50
C ALA A 146 -5.04 8.17 -5.97
N ASN A 147 -3.75 8.45 -5.87
CA ASN A 147 -2.79 7.56 -5.23
C ASN A 147 -2.69 7.88 -3.74
N ASP A 148 -2.51 9.13 -3.41
CA ASP A 148 -2.39 9.67 -2.07
C ASP A 148 -3.76 9.67 -1.37
N GLY A 149 -3.89 8.73 -0.42
CA GLY A 149 -5.10 8.26 0.23
C GLY A 149 -5.97 7.33 -0.61
N GLY A 150 -6.19 7.60 -1.90
CA GLY A 150 -7.13 6.83 -2.73
C GLY A 150 -6.72 5.39 -2.97
N SER A 151 -5.43 5.12 -3.19
CA SER A 151 -4.92 3.78 -3.45
C SER A 151 -4.98 2.88 -2.22
N GLY A 152 -4.53 3.37 -1.06
CA GLY A 152 -4.60 2.62 0.20
C GLY A 152 -6.03 2.24 0.58
N VAL A 153 -6.96 3.17 0.46
CA VAL A 153 -8.40 2.88 0.64
C VAL A 153 -8.89 1.81 -0.32
N ALA A 154 -8.48 1.84 -1.59
CA ALA A 154 -8.87 0.83 -2.58
C ALA A 154 -8.32 -0.56 -2.20
N ILE A 155 -7.09 -0.64 -1.67
CA ILE A 155 -6.56 -1.90 -1.11
C ILE A 155 -7.46 -2.40 0.03
N LEU A 156 -7.82 -1.55 0.99
CA LEU A 156 -8.65 -1.96 2.12
C LEU A 156 -10.04 -2.41 1.68
N LEU A 157 -10.67 -1.73 0.71
CA LEU A 157 -11.97 -2.14 0.14
C LEU A 157 -11.88 -3.49 -0.60
N GLY A 158 -10.80 -3.72 -1.36
CA GLY A 158 -10.54 -5.01 -2.03
C GLY A 158 -10.30 -6.14 -1.03
N VAL A 159 -9.54 -5.88 0.04
CA VAL A 159 -9.37 -6.82 1.16
C VAL A 159 -10.72 -7.11 1.81
N ALA A 160 -11.54 -6.10 2.10
CA ALA A 160 -12.88 -6.29 2.65
C ALA A 160 -13.76 -7.18 1.77
N GLU A 161 -13.70 -7.01 0.46
CA GLU A 161 -14.42 -7.83 -0.52
C GLU A 161 -13.95 -9.30 -0.49
N ALA A 162 -12.64 -9.54 -0.44
CA ALA A 162 -12.06 -10.88 -0.35
C ALA A 162 -12.44 -11.58 0.97
N LEU A 163 -12.43 -10.84 2.09
CA LEU A 163 -12.81 -11.37 3.40
C LEU A 163 -14.32 -11.65 3.51
N ALA A 164 -15.17 -10.86 2.86
CA ALA A 164 -16.60 -11.14 2.77
C ALA A 164 -16.91 -12.42 1.99
N ARG A 165 -16.15 -12.70 0.91
CA ARG A 165 -16.28 -13.94 0.13
C ARG A 165 -15.74 -15.16 0.87
N ARG A 166 -14.64 -15.02 1.57
CA ARG A 166 -14.01 -16.06 2.37
C ARG A 166 -13.55 -15.48 3.70
N ALA A 167 -14.23 -15.83 4.78
CA ALA A 167 -13.91 -15.33 6.12
C ALA A 167 -12.44 -15.64 6.51
N PRO A 168 -11.77 -14.75 7.25
CA PRO A 168 -10.42 -15.01 7.76
C PRO A 168 -10.46 -15.97 8.96
N GLU A 169 -9.32 -16.58 9.30
CA GLU A 169 -9.23 -17.44 10.51
C GLU A 169 -8.96 -16.62 11.78
N VAL A 170 -8.49 -15.40 11.65
CA VAL A 170 -8.23 -14.43 12.72
C VAL A 170 -9.13 -13.21 12.59
N GLY A 171 -9.19 -12.36 13.59
CA GLY A 171 -9.82 -11.06 13.47
C GLY A 171 -9.06 -10.17 12.49
N VAL A 172 -9.77 -9.35 11.71
CA VAL A 172 -9.16 -8.34 10.84
C VAL A 172 -9.89 -7.03 11.04
N ASP A 173 -9.13 -5.98 11.28
CA ASP A 173 -9.59 -4.61 11.40
C ASP A 173 -9.03 -3.80 10.21
N LEU A 174 -9.92 -3.12 9.49
CA LEU A 174 -9.58 -2.19 8.41
C LEU A 174 -9.95 -0.80 8.88
N LEU A 175 -8.95 0.03 9.12
CA LEU A 175 -9.08 1.37 9.66
C LEU A 175 -8.84 2.40 8.56
N LEU A 176 -9.85 3.17 8.22
CA LEU A 176 -9.73 4.35 7.39
C LEU A 176 -9.64 5.57 8.33
N VAL A 177 -8.51 6.25 8.34
CA VAL A 177 -8.25 7.44 9.15
C VAL A 177 -8.48 8.73 8.35
N ASP A 178 -8.81 9.81 9.03
CA ASP A 178 -9.23 11.07 8.45
C ASP A 178 -8.28 12.20 8.83
N GLY A 179 -7.98 13.09 7.88
CA GLY A 179 -7.17 14.28 8.13
C GLY A 179 -5.70 13.95 8.38
N GLU A 180 -5.19 12.96 7.69
CA GLU A 180 -3.76 12.69 7.66
C GLU A 180 -3.04 13.86 7.02
N ASP A 181 -3.52 14.29 5.84
CA ASP A 181 -2.85 15.17 4.89
C ASP A 181 -3.39 16.63 4.90
N TYR A 182 -4.06 17.03 5.98
CA TYR A 182 -4.72 18.34 6.00
C TYR A 182 -3.77 19.51 6.22
N GLY A 183 -2.75 19.35 7.06
CA GLY A 183 -1.98 20.46 7.62
C GLY A 183 -0.55 20.57 7.09
N ASP A 184 0.37 20.85 7.99
CA ASP A 184 1.78 21.11 7.70
C ASP A 184 2.67 20.05 8.38
N PHE A 185 3.32 19.21 7.58
CA PHE A 185 4.24 18.17 8.05
C PHE A 185 5.56 18.71 8.58
N GLU A 186 6.04 19.87 8.09
CA GLU A 186 7.28 20.47 8.57
C GLU A 186 7.16 20.90 10.04
N THR A 187 6.01 21.48 10.39
CA THR A 187 5.69 21.92 11.77
C THR A 187 4.93 20.86 12.56
N ASN A 188 4.55 19.75 11.92
CA ASN A 188 3.72 18.68 12.48
C ASN A 188 2.38 19.20 13.04
N THR A 189 1.76 20.12 12.31
CA THR A 189 0.57 20.86 12.72
C THR A 189 -0.64 20.46 11.88
N ASP A 190 -1.73 20.09 12.53
CA ASP A 190 -3.00 19.65 11.90
C ASP A 190 -2.83 18.52 10.86
N VAL A 191 -1.86 17.62 11.09
CA VAL A 191 -1.60 16.39 10.32
C VAL A 191 -1.80 15.16 11.18
N LEU A 192 -2.01 13.98 10.56
CA LEU A 192 -2.21 12.69 11.24
C LEU A 192 -3.37 12.75 12.25
N ILE A 193 -4.39 13.57 11.98
CA ILE A 193 -5.46 13.89 12.95
C ILE A 193 -6.21 12.62 13.35
N GLY A 194 -6.55 11.78 12.38
CA GLY A 194 -7.33 10.56 12.58
C GLY A 194 -6.57 9.45 13.30
N SER A 195 -5.33 9.20 12.93
CA SER A 195 -4.50 8.18 13.59
C SER A 195 -4.14 8.55 15.02
N ARG A 196 -3.88 9.84 15.31
CA ARG A 196 -3.72 10.34 16.67
C ARG A 196 -4.98 10.15 17.50
N TYR A 197 -6.14 10.51 16.92
CA TYR A 197 -7.42 10.31 17.59
C TYR A 197 -7.69 8.82 17.88
N PHE A 198 -7.41 7.95 16.91
CA PHE A 198 -7.55 6.49 17.10
C PHE A 198 -6.59 5.95 18.17
N ALA A 199 -5.31 6.37 18.16
CA ALA A 199 -4.33 5.96 19.16
C ALA A 199 -4.72 6.32 20.59
N GLU A 200 -5.43 7.45 20.78
CA GLU A 200 -5.95 7.85 22.08
C GLU A 200 -7.23 7.12 22.48
N ARG A 201 -8.02 6.66 21.49
CA ARG A 201 -9.38 6.09 21.67
C ARG A 201 -9.51 4.76 20.94
N LEU A 202 -8.69 3.80 21.37
CA LEU A 202 -8.73 2.44 20.86
C LEU A 202 -10.12 1.81 21.01
N PRO A 203 -10.53 0.89 20.13
CA PRO A 203 -11.89 0.36 20.08
C PRO A 203 -12.30 -0.39 21.36
N GLU A 204 -11.33 -0.91 22.10
CA GLU A 204 -11.53 -1.64 23.36
C GLU A 204 -10.30 -1.59 24.25
N PRO A 205 -10.45 -1.72 25.59
CA PRO A 205 -9.33 -1.82 26.50
C PRO A 205 -8.45 -3.03 26.16
N GLY A 206 -7.12 -2.81 26.10
CA GLY A 206 -6.17 -3.88 25.77
C GLY A 206 -6.11 -4.21 24.28
N TYR A 207 -6.66 -3.40 23.40
CA TYR A 207 -6.54 -3.57 21.96
C TYR A 207 -5.07 -3.65 21.53
N ALA A 208 -4.68 -4.82 21.03
CA ALA A 208 -3.29 -5.10 20.62
C ALA A 208 -3.29 -6.07 19.43
N PRO A 209 -3.35 -5.57 18.20
CA PRO A 209 -3.26 -6.42 17.02
C PRO A 209 -1.90 -7.14 16.98
N LEU A 210 -1.86 -8.33 16.39
CA LEU A 210 -0.64 -9.11 16.15
C LEU A 210 0.39 -8.28 15.38
N PHE A 211 -0.08 -7.56 14.40
CA PHE A 211 0.66 -6.55 13.65
C PHE A 211 -0.33 -5.64 12.90
N GLY A 212 0.19 -4.54 12.39
CA GLY A 212 -0.53 -3.66 11.48
C GLY A 212 0.31 -3.24 10.29
N VAL A 213 -0.36 -2.82 9.21
CA VAL A 213 0.26 -2.25 8.02
C VAL A 213 -0.56 -1.05 7.58
N LEU A 214 0.09 0.08 7.46
CA LEU A 214 -0.39 1.25 6.75
C LEU A 214 -0.06 1.06 5.27
N TRP A 215 -1.04 1.31 4.42
CA TRP A 215 -0.92 1.26 2.96
C TRP A 215 -1.14 2.67 2.43
N ASP A 216 -0.08 3.34 2.06
CA ASP A 216 -0.11 4.70 1.57
C ASP A 216 0.65 4.86 0.25
N MET A 217 0.08 5.64 -0.68
CA MET A 217 0.61 5.84 -2.05
C MET A 217 1.05 4.53 -2.73
N VAL A 218 0.21 3.49 -2.66
CA VAL A 218 0.53 2.12 -3.11
C VAL A 218 0.00 1.80 -4.50
N GLY A 219 -0.31 2.80 -5.31
CA GLY A 219 -0.95 2.61 -6.62
C GLY A 219 -0.13 3.05 -7.83
N ASP A 220 1.06 3.60 -7.69
CA ASP A 220 1.88 4.09 -8.81
C ASP A 220 2.15 3.01 -9.87
N GLU A 221 2.38 3.43 -11.11
CA GLU A 221 2.66 2.51 -12.23
C GLU A 221 3.98 1.75 -12.08
N ALA A 222 4.99 2.38 -11.46
CA ALA A 222 6.33 1.84 -11.27
C ALA A 222 6.78 1.91 -9.79
N PRO A 223 6.05 1.31 -8.84
CA PRO A 223 6.24 1.51 -7.41
C PRO A 223 7.55 0.90 -6.92
N VAL A 224 8.17 1.56 -5.94
CA VAL A 224 9.33 1.05 -5.22
C VAL A 224 9.12 1.25 -3.72
N PHE A 225 8.71 0.19 -3.03
CA PHE A 225 8.59 0.22 -1.58
C PHE A 225 9.94 -0.09 -0.92
N GLU A 226 10.49 0.87 -0.20
CA GLU A 226 11.65 0.72 0.65
C GLU A 226 11.24 0.43 2.10
N GLN A 227 12.17 -0.10 2.91
CA GLN A 227 11.89 -0.36 4.32
C GLN A 227 11.98 0.94 5.12
N GLU A 228 10.82 1.54 5.41
CA GLU A 228 10.70 2.81 6.13
C GLU A 228 11.37 2.73 7.52
N ALA A 229 12.09 3.76 7.92
CA ALA A 229 13.00 3.68 9.06
C ALA A 229 12.30 3.68 10.44
N HIS A 230 11.13 4.32 10.62
CA HIS A 230 10.38 4.19 11.88
C HIS A 230 9.79 2.79 12.01
N SER A 231 9.32 2.21 10.91
CA SER A 231 8.82 0.84 10.82
C SER A 231 9.90 -0.18 11.20
N VAL A 232 11.11 -0.04 10.61
CA VAL A 232 12.25 -0.91 10.93
C VAL A 232 12.65 -0.81 12.41
N ARG A 233 12.60 0.38 13.01
CA ARG A 233 12.93 0.57 14.44
C ARG A 233 11.83 0.08 15.38
N GLY A 234 10.55 0.32 15.02
CA GLY A 234 9.39 0.08 15.88
C GLY A 234 8.80 -1.32 15.78
N ALA A 235 8.86 -1.95 14.59
CA ALA A 235 8.26 -3.25 14.33
C ALA A 235 9.04 -4.04 13.24
N PRO A 236 10.35 -4.31 13.44
CA PRO A 236 11.20 -4.96 12.43
C PRO A 236 10.69 -6.33 11.99
N GLU A 237 10.03 -7.08 12.86
CA GLU A 237 9.44 -8.37 12.56
C GLU A 237 8.21 -8.26 11.63
N VAL A 238 7.50 -7.12 11.67
CA VAL A 238 6.40 -6.86 10.75
C VAL A 238 6.95 -6.50 9.37
N VAL A 239 7.99 -5.64 9.31
CA VAL A 239 8.71 -5.36 8.06
C VAL A 239 9.20 -6.66 7.43
N GLN A 240 9.90 -7.52 8.20
CA GLN A 240 10.37 -8.81 7.69
C GLN A 240 9.21 -9.68 7.16
N ARG A 241 8.09 -9.73 7.87
CA ARG A 241 6.89 -10.49 7.47
C ARG A 241 6.36 -10.00 6.12
N VAL A 242 6.14 -8.70 5.95
CA VAL A 242 5.59 -8.12 4.72
C VAL A 242 6.54 -8.34 3.56
N TRP A 243 7.82 -7.99 3.70
CA TRP A 243 8.80 -8.14 2.62
C TRP A 243 9.05 -9.59 2.23
N SER A 244 9.13 -10.51 3.19
CA SER A 244 9.28 -11.94 2.87
C SER A 244 8.03 -12.52 2.21
N THR A 245 6.83 -12.08 2.56
CA THR A 245 5.60 -12.46 1.87
C THR A 245 5.60 -11.95 0.43
N ALA A 246 5.93 -10.68 0.21
CA ALA A 246 6.06 -10.11 -1.13
C ALA A 246 7.11 -10.86 -1.99
N GLN A 247 8.27 -11.21 -1.41
CA GLN A 247 9.29 -12.00 -2.10
C GLN A 247 8.79 -13.39 -2.49
N ARG A 248 8.09 -14.10 -1.60
CA ARG A 248 7.50 -15.42 -1.92
C ARG A 248 6.47 -15.35 -3.04
N LEU A 249 5.77 -14.23 -3.16
CA LEU A 249 4.81 -13.97 -4.24
C LEU A 249 5.50 -13.50 -5.54
N GLY A 250 6.83 -13.31 -5.55
CA GLY A 250 7.59 -12.90 -6.73
C GLY A 250 7.70 -11.39 -6.93
N HIS A 251 7.38 -10.59 -5.89
CA HIS A 251 7.34 -9.12 -5.95
C HIS A 251 8.56 -8.42 -5.35
N ALA A 252 9.72 -9.10 -5.28
CA ALA A 252 10.96 -8.56 -4.73
C ALA A 252 11.48 -7.30 -5.49
N ALA A 253 11.08 -7.10 -6.74
CA ALA A 253 11.45 -5.90 -7.50
C ALA A 253 10.66 -4.65 -7.05
N VAL A 254 9.48 -4.85 -6.48
CA VAL A 254 8.59 -3.80 -5.96
C VAL A 254 8.84 -3.56 -4.46
N PHE A 255 8.88 -4.63 -3.66
CA PHE A 255 9.25 -4.60 -2.24
C PHE A 255 10.75 -4.81 -2.09
N THR A 256 11.52 -3.75 -2.19
CA THR A 256 12.98 -3.82 -2.22
C THR A 256 13.57 -3.91 -0.80
N ASN A 257 14.73 -4.59 -0.66
CA ASN A 257 15.44 -4.66 0.63
C ASN A 257 16.31 -3.41 0.87
N ARG A 258 15.96 -2.28 0.28
CA ARG A 258 16.65 -1.01 0.53
C ARG A 258 16.09 -0.37 1.80
N SER A 259 16.97 0.31 2.55
CA SER A 259 16.55 1.13 3.68
C SER A 259 15.93 2.42 3.16
N GLY A 260 14.71 2.68 3.58
CA GLY A 260 13.99 3.92 3.29
C GLY A 260 14.29 5.02 4.31
N LEU A 261 13.71 6.19 4.06
CA LEU A 261 13.77 7.35 4.95
C LEU A 261 12.90 7.12 6.20
N ALA A 262 13.05 7.98 7.19
CA ALA A 262 12.12 8.08 8.31
C ALA A 262 11.00 9.07 7.92
N ILE A 263 9.79 8.57 7.85
CA ILE A 263 8.63 9.30 7.35
C ILE A 263 7.68 9.59 8.51
N THR A 264 7.14 10.81 8.55
CA THR A 264 6.05 11.16 9.47
C THR A 264 4.73 10.83 8.80
N ASP A 265 4.08 9.75 9.25
CA ASP A 265 2.84 9.25 8.69
C ASP A 265 1.99 8.56 9.78
N ASP A 266 0.79 8.11 9.45
CA ASP A 266 -0.22 7.55 10.36
C ASP A 266 0.25 6.37 11.21
N HIS A 267 1.28 5.62 10.77
CA HIS A 267 1.89 4.57 11.58
C HIS A 267 2.63 5.11 12.82
N VAL A 268 3.12 6.35 12.78
CA VAL A 268 3.92 6.95 13.87
C VAL A 268 3.13 7.11 15.16
N PRO A 269 1.91 7.73 15.19
CA PRO A 269 1.09 7.77 16.39
C PRO A 269 0.70 6.38 16.91
N LEU A 270 0.50 5.42 16.01
CA LEU A 270 0.15 4.05 16.37
C LEU A 270 1.33 3.31 17.00
N LEU A 271 2.54 3.47 16.45
CA LEU A 271 3.78 2.96 17.05
C LEU A 271 4.02 3.58 18.44
N ALA A 272 3.83 4.89 18.59
CA ALA A 272 3.96 5.59 19.86
C ALA A 272 2.96 5.05 20.91
N LYS A 273 1.81 4.54 20.48
CA LYS A 273 0.82 3.88 21.34
C LYS A 273 1.22 2.45 21.73
N GLY A 274 2.25 1.89 21.10
CA GLY A 274 2.71 0.52 21.31
C GLY A 274 2.06 -0.49 20.36
N LEU A 275 1.32 -0.04 19.34
CA LEU A 275 0.81 -0.90 18.27
C LEU A 275 1.94 -1.13 17.26
N ARG A 276 2.15 -2.37 16.84
CA ARG A 276 3.21 -2.72 15.89
C ARG A 276 2.71 -2.56 14.45
N VAL A 277 2.64 -1.31 14.01
CA VAL A 277 2.17 -0.91 12.68
C VAL A 277 3.36 -0.40 11.88
N ILE A 278 3.54 -0.92 10.67
CA ILE A 278 4.54 -0.44 9.71
C ILE A 278 3.86 0.34 8.60
N ASP A 279 4.66 1.10 7.90
CA ASP A 279 4.29 1.82 6.71
C ASP A 279 4.83 1.13 5.45
N VAL A 280 3.99 0.99 4.44
CA VAL A 280 4.32 0.60 3.07
C VAL A 280 3.92 1.74 2.17
N ILE A 281 4.92 2.49 1.73
CA ILE A 281 4.73 3.74 1.00
C ILE A 281 5.71 3.85 -0.17
N ASP A 282 5.27 4.46 -1.27
CA ASP A 282 6.12 4.85 -2.40
C ASP A 282 6.42 6.36 -2.36
N LEU A 283 7.57 6.73 -1.77
CA LEU A 283 7.96 8.14 -1.67
C LEU A 283 8.53 8.73 -2.96
N ASP A 284 8.93 7.88 -3.91
CA ASP A 284 9.44 8.33 -5.20
C ASP A 284 8.31 8.67 -6.19
N TYR A 285 7.04 8.64 -5.72
CA TYR A 285 5.86 9.00 -6.53
C TYR A 285 5.95 10.44 -7.04
N PRO A 286 6.09 10.67 -8.36
CA PRO A 286 6.39 12.00 -8.90
C PRO A 286 5.28 13.04 -8.75
N TRP A 287 4.04 12.57 -8.53
CA TRP A 287 2.82 13.40 -8.46
C TRP A 287 2.37 13.68 -7.04
N HIS A 288 3.18 13.28 -6.04
CA HIS A 288 2.92 13.50 -4.63
C HIS A 288 2.71 14.99 -4.35
N HIS A 289 1.59 15.35 -3.73
CA HIS A 289 1.17 16.71 -3.41
C HIS A 289 1.10 17.65 -4.63
N THR A 290 0.73 17.15 -5.79
CA THR A 290 0.48 17.93 -7.00
C THR A 290 -0.96 17.77 -7.48
N VAL A 291 -1.46 18.69 -8.32
CA VAL A 291 -2.79 18.55 -8.95
C VAL A 291 -2.86 17.38 -9.93
N ASP A 292 -1.71 16.82 -10.30
CA ASP A 292 -1.60 15.71 -11.26
C ASP A 292 -1.68 14.33 -10.57
N ASP A 293 -1.90 14.27 -9.24
CA ASP A 293 -2.28 13.01 -8.57
C ASP A 293 -3.71 12.60 -8.95
N THR A 294 -3.84 12.04 -10.12
CA THR A 294 -5.10 11.71 -10.80
C THR A 294 -5.19 10.23 -11.13
N LEU A 295 -6.39 9.76 -11.47
CA LEU A 295 -6.68 8.34 -11.69
C LEU A 295 -5.78 7.65 -12.73
N ASP A 296 -5.31 8.36 -13.74
CA ASP A 296 -4.41 7.85 -14.78
C ASP A 296 -2.98 7.59 -14.29
N LYS A 297 -2.65 7.97 -13.06
CA LYS A 297 -1.37 7.66 -12.39
C LYS A 297 -1.45 6.37 -11.58
N VAL A 298 -2.65 5.82 -11.39
CA VAL A 298 -2.87 4.62 -10.59
C VAL A 298 -2.97 3.38 -11.47
N SER A 299 -2.15 2.39 -11.19
CA SER A 299 -2.02 1.14 -11.94
C SER A 299 -2.83 0.00 -11.31
N PRO A 300 -3.77 -0.64 -12.04
CA PRO A 300 -4.45 -1.81 -11.53
C PRO A 300 -3.50 -2.99 -11.28
N ARG A 301 -2.36 -3.05 -12.00
CA ARG A 301 -1.32 -4.06 -11.79
C ARG A 301 -0.65 -3.88 -10.43
N THR A 302 -0.33 -2.65 -10.08
CA THR A 302 0.30 -2.35 -8.78
C THR A 302 -0.67 -2.62 -7.65
N LEU A 303 -1.93 -2.18 -7.78
CA LEU A 303 -2.99 -2.51 -6.82
C LEU A 303 -3.16 -4.03 -6.65
N GLN A 304 -3.03 -4.82 -7.75
CA GLN A 304 -3.05 -6.27 -7.68
C GLN A 304 -1.89 -6.83 -6.85
N ILE A 305 -0.67 -6.37 -7.11
CA ILE A 305 0.55 -6.79 -6.39
C ILE A 305 0.40 -6.53 -4.88
N VAL A 306 0.01 -5.31 -4.51
CA VAL A 306 -0.16 -4.91 -3.11
C VAL A 306 -1.30 -5.68 -2.46
N GLY A 307 -2.43 -5.80 -3.14
CA GLY A 307 -3.59 -6.54 -2.66
C GLY A 307 -3.31 -8.03 -2.43
N ASP A 308 -2.54 -8.67 -3.31
CA ASP A 308 -2.12 -10.06 -3.15
C ASP A 308 -1.23 -10.24 -1.91
N VAL A 309 -0.31 -9.31 -1.66
CA VAL A 309 0.51 -9.30 -0.44
C VAL A 309 -0.38 -9.10 0.79
N ALA A 310 -1.30 -8.13 0.76
CA ALA A 310 -2.20 -7.84 1.87
C ALA A 310 -3.09 -9.05 2.22
N ILE A 311 -3.64 -9.74 1.23
CA ILE A 311 -4.44 -10.96 1.44
C ILE A 311 -3.58 -12.11 1.95
N ALA A 312 -2.40 -12.35 1.38
CA ALA A 312 -1.52 -13.43 1.79
C ALA A 312 -1.11 -13.30 3.26
N LEU A 313 -0.78 -12.10 3.73
CA LEU A 313 -0.45 -11.82 5.14
C LEU A 313 -1.57 -12.24 6.10
N ILE A 314 -2.83 -12.07 5.72
CA ILE A 314 -3.98 -12.51 6.51
C ILE A 314 -4.17 -14.02 6.42
N ARG A 315 -4.06 -14.60 5.21
CA ARG A 315 -4.31 -16.03 4.95
C ARG A 315 -3.23 -16.95 5.53
N GLU A 316 -2.04 -16.45 5.78
CA GLU A 316 -0.95 -17.18 6.46
C GLU A 316 -1.19 -17.33 7.98
N LEU A 317 -2.13 -16.59 8.53
CA LEU A 317 -2.47 -16.70 9.95
C LEU A 317 -3.54 -17.76 10.15
N THR A 318 -3.26 -18.72 11.03
CA THR A 318 -4.21 -19.75 11.44
C THR A 318 -4.91 -19.34 12.74
N ALA A 319 -6.10 -19.88 12.99
CA ALA A 319 -6.75 -19.77 14.28
C ALA A 319 -5.84 -20.36 15.40
N ALA A 320 -5.97 -19.82 16.62
CA ALA A 320 -5.29 -20.46 17.76
C ALA A 320 -5.76 -21.91 17.91
N PRO A 321 -4.88 -22.86 18.28
CA PRO A 321 -5.32 -24.19 18.68
C PRO A 321 -6.36 -24.03 19.81
N ARG A 322 -7.48 -24.73 19.67
CA ARG A 322 -8.55 -24.74 20.69
C ARG A 322 -8.12 -25.53 21.92
#